data_a652d6b793abc224d3339559957bd81e
#
_entry.id   a652d6b793abc224d3339559957bd81e
#
_cell.length_a   1.000
_cell.length_b   1.000
_cell.length_c   1.000
_cell.angle_alpha   90.00
_cell.angle_beta   90.00
_cell.angle_gamma   90.00
#
_symmetry.space_group_name_H-M   'P 1'
#
loop_
_entity.id
_entity.type
_entity.pdbx_description
1 polymer ?
#
loop_
_entity_poly.entity_id
_entity_poly.type
_entity_poly.pdbx_seq_one_letter_code
_entity_poly.pdbx_strand_id
1 'polypeptide(L)'
;MEGVIPRILKTPILAMYHDDKRQNLVLEVELPDVESEDITILMHENSFYIKAFSKTVEYFGSFFLDGPVDPEKAIAVNDKGMLTITVPYKEGFTCARYVPIE
;
A
#
# COMPACT_ATOMS: atom_id res chain seq x y z
N MET A 1 27.08 22.70 14.84
CA MET A 1 26.49 21.51 14.26
C MET A 1 25.01 21.69 14.00
N GLU A 2 24.58 21.27 12.88
CA GLU A 2 23.16 21.33 12.59
C GLU A 2 22.40 20.34 13.41
N GLY A 3 21.32 20.80 13.98
CA GLY A 3 20.43 19.93 14.64
C GLY A 3 19.71 19.02 13.68
N VAL A 4 19.45 17.80 14.11
CA VAL A 4 18.57 16.93 13.36
C VAL A 4 17.15 17.35 13.65
N ILE A 5 16.37 17.61 12.61
CA ILE A 5 14.96 17.91 12.79
C ILE A 5 14.25 16.59 13.03
N PRO A 6 13.69 16.37 14.23
CA PRO A 6 13.00 15.10 14.48
C PRO A 6 11.73 15.01 13.67
N ARG A 7 11.46 13.80 13.17
CA ARG A 7 10.22 13.52 12.46
C ARG A 7 9.27 12.77 13.36
N ILE A 8 7.99 13.06 13.22
CA ILE A 8 6.94 12.32 13.91
C ILE A 8 6.75 11.00 13.17
N LEU A 9 6.68 9.90 13.92
CA LEU A 9 6.44 8.58 13.33
C LEU A 9 4.94 8.33 13.26
N LYS A 10 4.45 7.95 12.08
CA LYS A 10 3.03 7.69 11.87
C LYS A 10 2.83 6.47 10.99
N THR A 11 1.73 5.75 11.23
CA THR A 11 1.24 4.77 10.28
C THR A 11 0.35 5.52 9.28
N PRO A 12 0.54 5.33 7.98
CA PRO A 12 -0.29 6.06 7.01
C PRO A 12 -1.72 5.55 7.00
N ILE A 13 -2.63 6.42 6.56
CA ILE A 13 -4.02 6.02 6.36
C ILE A 13 -4.10 5.24 5.06
N LEU A 14 -4.72 4.09 5.12
CA LEU A 14 -4.81 3.16 4.00
C LEU A 14 -6.25 2.80 3.71
N ALA A 15 -6.64 2.86 2.45
CA ALA A 15 -7.87 2.27 1.96
C ALA A 15 -7.52 1.11 1.03
N MET A 16 -8.28 0.03 1.09
CA MET A 16 -8.03 -1.16 0.30
C MET A 16 -9.35 -1.62 -0.30
N TYR A 17 -9.39 -1.82 -1.61
CA TYR A 17 -10.62 -2.25 -2.28
C TYR A 17 -10.28 -2.97 -3.59
N HIS A 18 -11.28 -3.63 -4.15
CA HIS A 18 -11.17 -4.31 -5.45
C HIS A 18 -11.61 -3.38 -6.57
N ASP A 19 -11.09 -3.59 -7.77
CA ASP A 19 -11.68 -2.96 -8.93
C ASP A 19 -13.01 -3.65 -9.27
N ASP A 20 -13.75 -3.09 -10.24
CA ASP A 20 -15.09 -3.55 -10.57
C ASP A 20 -15.15 -5.02 -10.94
N LYS A 21 -14.12 -5.54 -11.57
CA LYS A 21 -14.08 -6.94 -12.02
C LYS A 21 -13.39 -7.86 -11.03
N ARG A 22 -12.97 -7.32 -9.88
CA ARG A 22 -12.23 -8.05 -8.86
C ARG A 22 -10.98 -8.73 -9.40
N GLN A 23 -10.38 -8.14 -10.42
CA GLN A 23 -9.14 -8.65 -10.98
C GLN A 23 -7.91 -8.01 -10.34
N ASN A 24 -8.10 -6.82 -9.80
CA ASN A 24 -7.03 -6.07 -9.18
C ASN A 24 -7.40 -5.62 -7.79
N LEU A 25 -6.42 -5.64 -6.92
CA LEU A 25 -6.49 -5.01 -5.62
C LEU A 25 -5.96 -3.59 -5.77
N VAL A 26 -6.67 -2.63 -5.20
CA VAL A 26 -6.27 -1.23 -5.23
C VAL A 26 -6.02 -0.77 -3.80
N LEU A 27 -4.87 -0.15 -3.59
CA LEU A 27 -4.48 0.39 -2.28
C LEU A 27 -4.29 1.89 -2.44
N GLU A 28 -4.96 2.67 -1.60
CA GLU A 28 -4.77 4.12 -1.58
C GLU A 28 -4.16 4.50 -0.25
N VAL A 29 -2.99 5.11 -0.29
CA VAL A 29 -2.23 5.47 0.89
C VAL A 29 -2.04 6.98 0.93
N GLU A 30 -2.46 7.60 2.03
CA GLU A 30 -2.31 9.04 2.18
C GLU A 30 -0.94 9.36 2.76
N LEU A 31 -0.14 10.07 1.98
CA LEU A 31 1.22 10.45 2.35
C LEU A 31 1.40 11.95 2.09
N PRO A 32 0.74 12.81 2.89
CA PRO A 32 0.80 14.26 2.65
C PRO A 32 2.24 14.77 2.61
N ASP A 33 2.53 15.61 1.62
CA ASP A 33 3.83 16.28 1.46
C ASP A 33 5.00 15.33 1.21
N VAL A 34 4.73 14.12 0.73
CA VAL A 34 5.77 13.14 0.40
C VAL A 34 5.98 13.12 -1.11
N GLU A 35 7.24 13.22 -1.52
CA GLU A 35 7.60 13.11 -2.92
C GLU A 35 7.83 11.65 -3.30
N SER A 36 7.68 11.34 -4.59
CA SER A 36 7.80 9.96 -5.05
C SER A 36 9.15 9.32 -4.71
N GLU A 37 10.22 10.10 -4.78
CA GLU A 37 11.56 9.55 -4.50
C GLU A 37 11.77 9.22 -3.04
N ASP A 38 10.88 9.66 -2.17
CA ASP A 38 10.97 9.39 -0.72
C ASP A 38 10.04 8.27 -0.27
N ILE A 39 9.53 7.48 -1.21
CA ILE A 39 8.63 6.36 -0.92
C ILE A 39 9.32 5.05 -1.24
N THR A 40 9.28 4.10 -0.31
CA THR A 40 9.76 2.75 -0.53
C THR A 40 8.61 1.79 -0.27
N ILE A 41 8.36 0.89 -1.21
CA ILE A 41 7.31 -0.12 -1.09
C ILE A 41 7.94 -1.48 -1.32
N LEU A 42 7.70 -2.40 -0.39
CA LEU A 42 8.06 -3.82 -0.56
C LEU A 42 6.78 -4.61 -0.50
N MET A 43 6.52 -5.39 -1.55
CA MET A 43 5.28 -6.15 -1.63
C MET A 43 5.59 -7.64 -1.77
N HIS A 44 4.88 -8.43 -0.99
CA HIS A 44 4.86 -9.89 -1.08
C HIS A 44 3.46 -10.32 -1.53
N GLU A 45 3.27 -11.61 -1.74
CA GLU A 45 1.99 -12.09 -2.23
C GLU A 45 0.81 -11.74 -1.31
N ASN A 46 1.04 -11.70 -0.01
CA ASN A 46 -0.05 -11.53 0.97
C ASN A 46 0.11 -10.30 1.85
N SER A 47 1.13 -9.51 1.63
CA SER A 47 1.39 -8.35 2.49
C SER A 47 2.23 -7.32 1.77
N PHE A 48 2.23 -6.10 2.28
CA PHE A 48 3.19 -5.12 1.79
C PHE A 48 3.66 -4.24 2.94
N TYR A 49 4.84 -3.69 2.75
CA TYR A 49 5.48 -2.79 3.68
C TYR A 49 5.70 -1.46 2.97
N ILE A 50 5.42 -0.36 3.66
CA ILE A 50 5.67 0.96 3.11
C ILE A 50 6.46 1.78 4.10
N LYS A 51 7.41 2.55 3.58
CA LYS A 51 8.17 3.54 4.31
C LYS A 51 8.25 4.78 3.45
N ALA A 52 7.94 5.93 4.03
CA ALA A 52 7.94 7.19 3.31
C ALA A 52 8.19 8.32 4.29
N PHE A 53 8.70 9.43 3.80
CA PHE A 53 8.93 10.55 4.71
C PHE A 53 8.75 11.89 4.02
N SER A 54 8.22 12.83 4.78
CA SER A 54 8.20 14.24 4.45
C SER A 54 9.25 14.94 5.30
N LYS A 55 9.25 16.27 5.30
CA LYS A 55 10.18 17.01 6.15
C LYS A 55 9.92 16.79 7.64
N THR A 56 8.68 16.52 8.02
CA THR A 56 8.28 16.46 9.43
C THR A 56 7.73 15.12 9.88
N VAL A 57 7.41 14.23 8.95
CA VAL A 57 6.75 12.96 9.28
C VAL A 57 7.47 11.82 8.59
N GLU A 58 7.67 10.74 9.32
CA GLU A 58 8.13 9.49 8.74
C GLU A 58 6.97 8.50 8.86
N TYR A 59 6.51 8.02 7.71
CA TYR A 59 5.43 7.05 7.63
C TYR A 59 6.00 5.66 7.47
N PHE A 60 5.41 4.70 8.17
CA PHE A 60 5.79 3.29 7.96
C PHE A 60 4.64 2.41 8.39
N GLY A 61 4.57 1.25 7.78
CA GLY A 61 3.56 0.27 8.14
C GLY A 61 3.69 -0.99 7.33
N SER A 62 3.19 -2.07 7.90
CA SER A 62 3.06 -3.36 7.23
C SER A 62 1.60 -3.74 7.26
N PHE A 63 1.09 -4.21 6.14
CA PHE A 63 -0.33 -4.49 6.00
C PHE A 63 -0.52 -5.82 5.31
N PHE A 64 -1.52 -6.58 5.77
CA PHE A 64 -1.91 -7.81 5.09
C PHE A 64 -2.87 -7.47 3.96
N LEU A 65 -2.73 -8.20 2.86
CA LEU A 65 -3.62 -8.07 1.73
C LEU A 65 -4.75 -9.08 1.86
N ASP A 66 -5.84 -8.86 1.14
CA ASP A 66 -7.01 -9.72 1.25
C ASP A 66 -6.93 -10.98 0.40
N GLY A 67 -5.83 -11.18 -0.28
CA GLY A 67 -5.61 -12.38 -1.08
C GLY A 67 -4.25 -12.32 -1.74
N PRO A 68 -3.79 -13.41 -2.32
CA PRO A 68 -2.49 -13.40 -2.97
C PRO A 68 -2.51 -12.57 -4.24
N VAL A 69 -1.51 -11.71 -4.36
CA VAL A 69 -1.34 -10.83 -5.52
C VAL A 69 -0.05 -11.19 -6.24
N ASP A 70 0.12 -10.62 -7.42
CA ASP A 70 1.35 -10.78 -8.21
C ASP A 70 2.15 -9.49 -8.10
N PRO A 71 3.12 -9.41 -7.17
CA PRO A 71 3.84 -8.16 -6.95
C PRO A 71 4.63 -7.66 -8.15
N GLU A 72 5.03 -8.55 -9.05
CA GLU A 72 5.79 -8.14 -10.22
C GLU A 72 4.97 -7.28 -11.18
N LYS A 73 3.65 -7.34 -11.07
CA LYS A 73 2.75 -6.58 -11.93
C LYS A 73 2.14 -5.36 -11.21
N ALA A 74 2.62 -5.05 -10.02
CA ALA A 74 2.12 -3.90 -9.27
C ALA A 74 2.54 -2.60 -9.92
N ILE A 75 1.63 -1.64 -9.93
CA ILE A 75 1.89 -0.29 -10.43
C ILE A 75 1.53 0.68 -9.32
N ALA A 76 2.43 1.61 -9.04
CA ALA A 76 2.21 2.62 -8.02
C ALA A 76 2.32 4.01 -8.64
N VAL A 77 1.37 4.87 -8.32
CA VAL A 77 1.35 6.25 -8.80
C VAL A 77 1.15 7.16 -7.59
N ASN A 78 2.04 8.13 -7.44
CA ASN A 78 1.92 9.14 -6.39
C ASN A 78 1.42 10.44 -7.00
N ASP A 79 0.21 10.83 -6.64
CA ASP A 79 -0.37 12.10 -7.08
C ASP A 79 -0.45 13.03 -5.88
N LYS A 80 0.58 13.85 -5.73
CA LYS A 80 0.64 14.90 -4.69
C LYS A 80 0.37 14.35 -3.29
N GLY A 81 0.96 13.21 -2.97
CA GLY A 81 0.83 12.61 -1.65
C GLY A 81 -0.30 11.59 -1.53
N MET A 82 -1.09 11.38 -2.56
CA MET A 82 -2.02 10.28 -2.60
C MET A 82 -1.39 9.17 -3.45
N LEU A 83 -0.90 8.14 -2.79
CA LEU A 83 -0.27 7.01 -3.46
C LEU A 83 -1.32 5.96 -3.76
N THR A 84 -1.43 5.59 -5.04
CA THR A 84 -2.34 4.53 -5.46
C THR A 84 -1.53 3.37 -6.00
N ILE A 85 -1.72 2.19 -5.42
CA ILE A 85 -1.06 0.97 -5.86
C ILE A 85 -2.13 0.05 -6.42
N THR A 86 -1.93 -0.40 -7.65
CA THR A 86 -2.84 -1.35 -8.30
C THR A 86 -2.04 -2.61 -8.58
N VAL A 87 -2.53 -3.74 -8.11
CA VAL A 87 -1.84 -5.01 -8.29
C VAL A 87 -2.86 -6.10 -8.61
N PRO A 88 -2.60 -6.91 -9.65
CA PRO A 88 -3.54 -7.98 -9.97
C PRO A 88 -3.43 -9.11 -8.95
N TYR A 89 -4.56 -9.78 -8.72
CA TYR A 89 -4.54 -11.00 -7.93
C TYR A 89 -3.79 -12.08 -8.69
N LYS A 90 -3.19 -12.98 -7.93
CA LYS A 90 -2.43 -14.07 -8.52
C LYS A 90 -3.36 -14.94 -9.34
N GLU A 91 -2.89 -15.28 -10.55
CA GLU A 91 -3.67 -16.08 -11.48
C GLU A 91 -3.95 -17.46 -10.89
N GLY A 92 -5.16 -17.96 -11.11
CA GLY A 92 -5.54 -19.27 -10.58
C GLY A 92 -6.02 -19.26 -9.15
N PHE A 93 -6.12 -18.07 -8.53
CA PHE A 93 -6.62 -17.98 -7.16
C PHE A 93 -8.16 -18.04 -7.20
N THR A 94 -8.68 -19.22 -6.91
CA THR A 94 -10.13 -19.45 -6.96
C THR A 94 -10.64 -20.15 -5.71
N CYS A 95 -9.96 -19.98 -4.60
CA CYS A 95 -10.29 -20.71 -3.38
C CYS A 95 -11.40 -20.07 -2.55
N ALA A 96 -11.99 -18.99 -3.03
CA ALA A 96 -13.04 -18.32 -2.29
C ALA A 96 -14.30 -19.17 -2.23
N ARG A 97 -14.89 -19.26 -1.06
CA ARG A 97 -16.14 -19.99 -0.84
C ARG A 97 -17.06 -19.12 -0.01
N TYR A 98 -18.35 -19.21 -0.30
CA TYR A 98 -19.33 -18.58 0.55
C TYR A 98 -19.53 -19.43 1.78
N VAL A 99 -19.50 -18.79 2.94
CA VAL A 99 -19.72 -19.47 4.21
C VAL A 99 -21.12 -19.14 4.67
N PRO A 100 -21.99 -20.14 4.86
CA PRO A 100 -23.35 -19.86 5.33
C PRO A 100 -23.31 -19.39 6.78
N ILE A 101 -24.15 -18.43 7.09
CA ILE A 101 -24.27 -17.90 8.44
C ILE A 101 -25.51 -18.50 9.07
N GLU A 102 -25.31 -19.16 10.20
CA GLU A 102 -26.39 -19.80 10.92
C GLU A 102 -27.02 -18.88 11.93
#